data_3aa210727c352c33bf937cde6b078216
#
_entry.id   3aa210727c352c33bf937cde6b078216
#
_cell.length_a   1.000
_cell.length_b   1.000
_cell.length_c   1.000
_cell.angle_alpha   90.00
_cell.angle_beta   90.00
_cell.angle_gamma   90.00
#
_symmetry.space_group_name_H-M   'P 1'
#
loop_
_entity.id
_entity.type
_entity.pdbx_description
1 polymer ?
#
loop_
_entity_poly.entity_id
_entity_poly.type
_entity_poly.pdbx_seq_one_letter_code
_entity_poly.pdbx_strand_id
1 'polypeptide(L)'
;ILKLKLFHLEQGAIEVIKAAYAEIGNVAMVSSFGADSVVLLRLVAQVNRHAPVLFVDTEMLFAETLEYQARVASLLGLTNVQVIKAKDAELHDPSGTLHKSDPNACCSLRKTEPLQEALSSFDGWITGRKRHQSGTRARLNMFEAEDNSPRIKVNPLALWSAQDTQRFMQDTQLPRHPLVAKGYPSIGCAPCTTPVKE
;
A
#
# COMPACT_ATOMS: atom_id res chain seq x y z
N ILE A 1 -3.23 -11.81 -26.95
CA ILE A 1 -2.23 -12.34 -25.99
C ILE A 1 -2.12 -11.45 -24.75
N LEU A 2 -1.91 -10.11 -24.86
CA LEU A 2 -1.76 -9.21 -23.72
C LEU A 2 -3.00 -9.16 -22.80
N LYS A 3 -4.21 -9.07 -23.36
CA LYS A 3 -5.46 -9.08 -22.58
C LYS A 3 -5.65 -10.38 -21.82
N LEU A 4 -5.26 -11.51 -22.41
CA LEU A 4 -5.35 -12.81 -21.76
C LEU A 4 -4.35 -12.92 -20.60
N LYS A 5 -3.12 -12.42 -20.77
CA LYS A 5 -2.14 -12.34 -19.69
C LYS A 5 -2.66 -11.54 -18.51
N LEU A 6 -3.20 -10.34 -18.77
CA LEU A 6 -3.71 -9.46 -17.72
C LEU A 6 -4.90 -10.08 -16.99
N PHE A 7 -5.80 -10.76 -17.71
CA PHE A 7 -6.89 -11.52 -17.12
C PHE A 7 -6.37 -12.62 -16.14
N HIS A 8 -5.37 -13.39 -16.55
CA HIS A 8 -4.79 -14.41 -15.67
C HIS A 8 -4.10 -13.82 -14.44
N LEU A 9 -3.41 -12.68 -14.58
CA LEU A 9 -2.80 -11.98 -13.46
C LEU A 9 -3.86 -11.46 -12.48
N GLU A 10 -4.94 -10.90 -12.98
CA GLU A 10 -6.07 -10.43 -12.16
C GLU A 10 -6.72 -11.59 -11.40
N GLN A 11 -7.08 -12.68 -12.10
CA GLN A 11 -7.69 -13.85 -11.46
C GLN A 11 -6.75 -14.48 -10.43
N GLY A 12 -5.45 -14.61 -10.75
CA GLY A 12 -4.46 -15.10 -9.80
C GLY A 12 -4.33 -14.23 -8.54
N ALA A 13 -4.35 -12.92 -8.68
CA ALA A 13 -4.33 -12.01 -7.54
C ALA A 13 -5.60 -12.11 -6.69
N ILE A 14 -6.78 -12.22 -7.32
CA ILE A 14 -8.06 -12.43 -6.63
C ILE A 14 -8.06 -13.74 -5.83
N GLU A 15 -7.58 -14.83 -6.42
CA GLU A 15 -7.50 -16.12 -5.72
C GLU A 15 -6.53 -16.07 -4.52
N VAL A 16 -5.40 -15.38 -4.64
CA VAL A 16 -4.47 -15.16 -3.51
C VAL A 16 -5.15 -14.36 -2.38
N ILE A 17 -5.92 -13.32 -2.72
CA ILE A 17 -6.66 -12.53 -1.73
C ILE A 17 -7.75 -13.37 -1.04
N LYS A 18 -8.51 -14.16 -1.80
CA LYS A 18 -9.52 -15.07 -1.25
C LYS A 18 -8.90 -16.09 -0.32
N ALA A 19 -7.80 -16.73 -0.74
CA ALA A 19 -7.08 -17.70 0.08
C ALA A 19 -6.57 -17.06 1.38
N ALA A 20 -6.08 -15.82 1.34
CA ALA A 20 -5.65 -15.11 2.53
C ALA A 20 -6.78 -14.96 3.55
N TYR A 21 -7.98 -14.54 3.13
CA TYR A 21 -9.13 -14.43 4.03
C TYR A 21 -9.70 -15.77 4.51
N ALA A 22 -9.57 -16.83 3.70
CA ALA A 22 -10.08 -18.15 4.06
C ALA A 22 -9.15 -18.91 5.04
N GLU A 23 -7.82 -18.78 4.85
CA GLU A 23 -6.86 -19.69 5.48
C GLU A 23 -6.03 -19.02 6.59
N ILE A 24 -5.86 -17.68 6.56
CA ILE A 24 -5.01 -16.99 7.53
C ILE A 24 -5.83 -16.52 8.74
N GLY A 25 -7.10 -16.16 8.53
CA GLY A 25 -7.97 -15.63 9.59
C GLY A 25 -8.16 -14.11 9.49
N ASN A 26 -7.75 -13.35 10.52
CA ASN A 26 -7.92 -11.90 10.53
C ASN A 26 -6.82 -11.21 9.71
N VAL A 27 -7.18 -10.72 8.53
CA VAL A 27 -6.23 -10.15 7.56
C VAL A 27 -6.58 -8.70 7.25
N ALA A 28 -5.60 -7.79 7.41
CA ALA A 28 -5.70 -6.40 6.96
C ALA A 28 -5.03 -6.20 5.61
N MET A 29 -5.41 -5.16 4.88
CA MET A 29 -4.61 -4.61 3.79
C MET A 29 -3.86 -3.37 4.29
N VAL A 30 -2.58 -3.23 3.96
CA VAL A 30 -1.82 -2.00 4.19
C VAL A 30 -1.65 -1.26 2.88
N SER A 31 -2.07 0.00 2.82
CA SER A 31 -1.95 0.83 1.63
C SER A 31 -1.42 2.21 1.95
N SER A 32 -0.48 2.69 1.15
CA SER A 32 -0.02 4.09 1.19
C SER A 32 -0.87 5.04 0.34
N PHE A 33 -1.83 4.51 -0.42
CA PHE A 33 -2.57 5.26 -1.45
C PHE A 33 -1.65 6.03 -2.42
N GLY A 34 -0.47 5.49 -2.69
CA GLY A 34 0.50 6.04 -3.65
C GLY A 34 0.11 5.75 -5.11
N ALA A 35 1.08 5.92 -6.01
CA ALA A 35 0.88 5.91 -7.47
C ALA A 35 0.15 4.66 -8.01
N ASP A 36 0.50 3.47 -7.50
CA ASP A 36 0.01 2.18 -7.99
C ASP A 36 -0.97 1.49 -7.03
N SER A 37 -1.19 2.05 -5.85
CA SER A 37 -1.92 1.39 -4.76
C SER A 37 -3.37 1.06 -5.13
N VAL A 38 -3.98 1.85 -6.01
CA VAL A 38 -5.38 1.69 -6.44
C VAL A 38 -5.66 0.34 -7.10
N VAL A 39 -4.65 -0.28 -7.72
CA VAL A 39 -4.80 -1.61 -8.33
C VAL A 39 -5.13 -2.65 -7.29
N LEU A 40 -4.32 -2.75 -6.24
CA LEU A 40 -4.56 -3.72 -5.17
C LEU A 40 -5.83 -3.39 -4.36
N LEU A 41 -6.10 -2.11 -4.10
CA LEU A 41 -7.34 -1.65 -3.45
C LEU A 41 -8.57 -2.09 -4.24
N ARG A 42 -8.54 -1.98 -5.57
CA ARG A 42 -9.61 -2.46 -6.46
C ARG A 42 -9.82 -3.97 -6.32
N LEU A 43 -8.75 -4.77 -6.35
CA LEU A 43 -8.82 -6.23 -6.25
C LEU A 43 -9.32 -6.67 -4.87
N VAL A 44 -8.85 -6.03 -3.80
CA VAL A 44 -9.37 -6.30 -2.45
C VAL A 44 -10.84 -5.93 -2.34
N ALA A 45 -11.25 -4.78 -2.86
CA ALA A 45 -12.66 -4.36 -2.85
C ALA A 45 -13.59 -5.31 -3.63
N GLN A 46 -13.11 -5.97 -4.69
CA GLN A 46 -13.86 -7.00 -5.41
C GLN A 46 -14.13 -8.24 -4.56
N VAL A 47 -13.20 -8.59 -3.67
CA VAL A 47 -13.33 -9.75 -2.79
C VAL A 47 -14.09 -9.38 -1.51
N ASN A 48 -13.72 -8.28 -0.87
CA ASN A 48 -14.32 -7.83 0.37
C ASN A 48 -14.21 -6.30 0.55
N ARG A 49 -15.32 -5.59 0.39
CA ARG A 49 -15.39 -4.13 0.59
C ARG A 49 -15.28 -3.71 2.05
N HIS A 50 -15.49 -4.63 2.98
CA HIS A 50 -15.41 -4.39 4.42
C HIS A 50 -14.05 -4.78 5.00
N ALA A 51 -13.10 -5.18 4.15
CA ALA A 51 -11.75 -5.51 4.57
C ALA A 51 -11.11 -4.32 5.30
N PRO A 52 -10.42 -4.56 6.44
CA PRO A 52 -9.65 -3.52 7.09
C PRO A 52 -8.53 -3.04 6.18
N VAL A 53 -8.52 -1.74 5.84
CA VAL A 53 -7.45 -1.09 5.07
C VAL A 53 -6.73 -0.12 5.99
N LEU A 54 -5.51 -0.45 6.37
CA LEU A 54 -4.68 0.39 7.22
C LEU A 54 -3.93 1.41 6.36
N PHE A 55 -4.19 2.68 6.60
CA PHE A 55 -3.54 3.81 5.97
C PHE A 55 -2.74 4.59 7.00
N VAL A 56 -1.42 4.59 6.89
CA VAL A 56 -0.56 5.35 7.81
C VAL A 56 -0.48 6.80 7.35
N ASP A 57 -1.09 7.68 8.12
CA ASP A 57 -0.91 9.12 8.00
C ASP A 57 0.25 9.56 8.91
N THR A 58 1.38 9.82 8.30
CA THR A 58 2.59 10.28 9.01
C THR A 58 2.51 11.75 9.45
N GLU A 59 1.41 12.44 9.13
CA GLU A 59 1.23 13.89 9.28
C GLU A 59 2.22 14.73 8.46
N MET A 60 2.90 14.06 7.52
CA MET A 60 3.83 14.65 6.55
C MET A 60 3.49 14.25 5.11
N LEU A 61 2.28 13.73 4.88
CA LEU A 61 1.82 13.36 3.54
C LEU A 61 1.46 14.62 2.74
N PHE A 62 1.47 14.49 1.41
CA PHE A 62 0.89 15.51 0.55
C PHE A 62 -0.62 15.63 0.77
N ALA A 63 -1.17 16.82 0.70
CA ALA A 63 -2.62 17.04 0.74
C ALA A 63 -3.34 16.24 -0.36
N GLU A 64 -2.74 16.18 -1.56
CA GLU A 64 -3.22 15.38 -2.67
C GLU A 64 -3.34 13.88 -2.35
N THR A 65 -2.48 13.35 -1.48
CA THR A 65 -2.56 11.95 -1.03
C THR A 65 -3.77 11.73 -0.12
N LEU A 66 -4.03 12.65 0.81
CA LEU A 66 -5.18 12.58 1.71
C LEU A 66 -6.50 12.67 0.94
N GLU A 67 -6.61 13.61 0.00
CA GLU A 67 -7.77 13.76 -0.87
C GLU A 67 -7.97 12.53 -1.77
N TYR A 68 -6.88 12.03 -2.34
CA TYR A 68 -6.89 10.82 -3.19
C TYR A 68 -7.33 9.58 -2.42
N GLN A 69 -6.88 9.42 -1.17
CA GLN A 69 -7.30 8.34 -0.29
C GLN A 69 -8.82 8.35 -0.09
N ALA A 70 -9.40 9.49 0.29
CA ALA A 70 -10.83 9.61 0.49
C ALA A 70 -11.63 9.33 -0.79
N ARG A 71 -11.18 9.88 -1.92
CA ARG A 71 -11.80 9.69 -3.24
C ARG A 71 -11.75 8.21 -3.68
N VAL A 72 -10.62 7.55 -3.54
CA VAL A 72 -10.47 6.13 -3.93
C VAL A 72 -11.29 5.23 -3.04
N ALA A 73 -11.28 5.46 -1.72
CA ALA A 73 -12.10 4.70 -0.79
C ALA A 73 -13.59 4.77 -1.14
N SER A 74 -14.09 5.98 -1.42
CA SER A 74 -15.47 6.19 -1.86
C SER A 74 -15.77 5.50 -3.19
N LEU A 75 -14.90 5.69 -4.20
CA LEU A 75 -15.08 5.11 -5.54
C LEU A 75 -15.15 3.58 -5.51
N LEU A 76 -14.32 2.94 -4.70
CA LEU A 76 -14.25 1.49 -4.59
C LEU A 76 -15.24 0.92 -3.58
N GLY A 77 -15.97 1.77 -2.85
CA GLY A 77 -16.91 1.36 -1.81
C GLY A 77 -16.23 0.69 -0.62
N LEU A 78 -15.00 1.07 -0.29
CA LEU A 78 -14.28 0.58 0.89
C LEU A 78 -14.89 1.21 2.15
N THR A 79 -15.39 0.39 3.06
CA THR A 79 -16.13 0.86 4.24
C THR A 79 -15.33 0.81 5.54
N ASN A 80 -14.11 0.26 5.52
CA ASN A 80 -13.29 0.08 6.72
C ASN A 80 -11.84 0.53 6.48
N VAL A 81 -11.67 1.79 6.05
CA VAL A 81 -10.35 2.41 5.98
C VAL A 81 -10.02 3.00 7.34
N GLN A 82 -8.94 2.53 7.94
CA GLN A 82 -8.46 2.95 9.26
C GLN A 82 -7.22 3.83 9.07
N VAL A 83 -7.31 5.08 9.49
CA VAL A 83 -6.19 6.02 9.46
C VAL A 83 -5.36 5.83 10.72
N ILE A 84 -4.11 5.43 10.54
CA ILE A 84 -3.16 5.15 11.61
C ILE A 84 -2.21 6.33 11.74
N LYS A 85 -2.08 6.88 12.94
CA LYS A 85 -1.16 7.97 13.27
C LYS A 85 -0.28 7.60 14.45
N ALA A 86 0.89 8.20 14.52
CA ALA A 86 1.74 8.11 15.70
C ALA A 86 1.10 8.86 16.88
N LYS A 87 1.01 8.21 18.05
CA LYS A 87 0.42 8.79 19.24
C LYS A 87 1.29 9.90 19.86
N ASP A 88 2.61 9.73 19.77
CA ASP A 88 3.59 10.55 20.46
C ASP A 88 4.48 11.37 19.52
N ALA A 89 4.01 11.62 18.27
CA ALA A 89 4.79 12.36 17.29
C ALA A 89 5.16 13.77 17.75
N GLU A 90 4.22 14.49 18.37
CA GLU A 90 4.47 15.83 18.90
C GLU A 90 5.45 15.85 20.08
N LEU A 91 5.49 14.78 20.88
CA LEU A 91 6.41 14.67 22.01
C LEU A 91 7.86 14.45 21.54
N HIS A 92 8.06 13.59 20.55
CA HIS A 92 9.38 13.17 20.08
C HIS A 92 9.92 13.99 18.90
N ASP A 93 9.04 14.70 18.17
CA ASP A 93 9.38 15.56 17.05
C ASP A 93 8.49 16.81 17.02
N PRO A 94 8.57 17.67 18.08
CA PRO A 94 7.67 18.81 18.26
C PRO A 94 7.82 19.87 17.14
N SER A 95 8.99 19.91 16.51
CA SER A 95 9.25 20.84 15.39
C SER A 95 8.93 20.24 14.02
N GLY A 96 8.62 18.93 13.93
CA GLY A 96 8.42 18.23 12.65
C GLY A 96 9.66 18.16 11.77
N THR A 97 10.87 18.27 12.36
CA THR A 97 12.13 18.35 11.60
C THR A 97 13.01 17.11 11.71
N LEU A 98 12.56 16.09 12.45
CA LEU A 98 13.31 14.84 12.63
C LEU A 98 13.69 14.19 11.29
N HIS A 99 12.85 14.32 10.27
CA HIS A 99 13.13 13.80 8.92
C HIS A 99 14.42 14.38 8.30
N LYS A 100 14.90 15.55 8.74
CA LYS A 100 16.13 16.19 8.27
C LYS A 100 17.37 15.69 9.01
N SER A 101 17.25 15.48 10.32
CA SER A 101 18.36 15.07 11.19
C SER A 101 18.55 13.56 11.24
N ASP A 102 17.45 12.80 11.33
CA ASP A 102 17.42 11.34 11.35
C ASP A 102 16.18 10.81 10.62
N PRO A 103 16.27 10.60 9.29
CA PRO A 103 15.16 10.07 8.50
C PRO A 103 14.67 8.70 8.97
N ASN A 104 15.56 7.85 9.49
CA ASN A 104 15.19 6.52 9.97
C ASN A 104 14.37 6.61 11.26
N ALA A 105 14.79 7.43 12.22
CA ALA A 105 14.04 7.69 13.43
C ALA A 105 12.67 8.30 13.12
N CYS A 106 12.60 9.24 12.18
CA CYS A 106 11.34 9.81 11.71
C CYS A 106 10.41 8.73 11.13
N CYS A 107 10.93 7.85 10.26
CA CYS A 107 10.15 6.73 9.70
C CYS A 107 9.72 5.73 10.79
N SER A 108 10.57 5.44 11.78
CA SER A 108 10.22 4.56 12.91
C SER A 108 9.05 5.14 13.69
N LEU A 109 9.20 6.37 14.16
CA LEU A 109 8.20 7.08 14.96
C LEU A 109 6.85 7.23 14.24
N ARG A 110 6.87 7.74 13.00
CA ARG A 110 5.64 8.17 12.31
C ARG A 110 5.00 7.11 11.42
N LYS A 111 5.71 6.01 11.15
CA LYS A 111 5.22 5.00 10.20
C LYS A 111 5.37 3.58 10.73
N THR A 112 6.58 3.14 11.08
CA THR A 112 6.84 1.72 11.36
C THR A 112 6.19 1.27 12.66
N GLU A 113 6.43 1.99 13.75
CA GLU A 113 5.87 1.66 15.07
C GLU A 113 4.33 1.73 15.09
N PRO A 114 3.68 2.82 14.60
CA PRO A 114 2.23 2.86 14.55
C PRO A 114 1.61 1.75 13.70
N LEU A 115 2.26 1.40 12.57
CA LEU A 115 1.80 0.30 11.73
C LEU A 115 1.93 -1.05 12.44
N GLN A 116 3.05 -1.30 13.12
CA GLN A 116 3.25 -2.55 13.85
C GLN A 116 2.25 -2.68 15.01
N GLU A 117 1.95 -1.60 15.72
CA GLU A 117 0.91 -1.57 16.74
C GLU A 117 -0.46 -1.91 16.13
N ALA A 118 -0.84 -1.27 15.03
CA ALA A 118 -2.10 -1.54 14.35
C ALA A 118 -2.19 -2.98 13.82
N LEU A 119 -1.08 -3.55 13.34
CA LEU A 119 -1.03 -4.93 12.85
C LEU A 119 -1.03 -5.98 13.98
N SER A 120 -0.87 -5.61 15.24
CA SER A 120 -0.78 -6.56 16.35
C SER A 120 -2.03 -7.42 16.54
N SER A 121 -3.19 -6.95 16.09
CA SER A 121 -4.47 -7.65 16.15
C SER A 121 -4.79 -8.50 14.91
N PHE A 122 -3.88 -8.59 13.94
CA PHE A 122 -4.07 -9.31 12.70
C PHE A 122 -3.13 -10.52 12.58
N ASP A 123 -3.63 -11.59 11.97
CA ASP A 123 -2.87 -12.81 11.70
C ASP A 123 -2.05 -12.71 10.41
N GLY A 124 -2.40 -11.77 9.54
CA GLY A 124 -1.68 -11.49 8.30
C GLY A 124 -2.06 -10.14 7.70
N TRP A 125 -1.32 -9.76 6.68
CA TRP A 125 -1.59 -8.50 5.98
C TRP A 125 -1.20 -8.54 4.52
N ILE A 126 -2.05 -7.93 3.68
CA ILE A 126 -1.92 -7.83 2.24
C ILE A 126 -1.11 -6.58 1.90
N THR A 127 -0.13 -6.73 1.02
CA THR A 127 0.77 -5.65 0.59
C THR A 127 0.89 -5.58 -0.92
N GLY A 128 1.13 -4.37 -1.46
CA GLY A 128 1.29 -4.11 -2.89
C GLY A 128 2.72 -4.32 -3.42
N ARG A 129 3.57 -5.08 -2.74
CA ARG A 129 4.94 -5.34 -3.18
C ARG A 129 4.97 -6.17 -4.47
N LYS A 130 5.93 -5.85 -5.35
CA LYS A 130 6.14 -6.51 -6.64
C LYS A 130 7.62 -6.87 -6.79
N ARG A 131 7.94 -7.96 -7.49
CA ARG A 131 9.32 -8.44 -7.68
C ARG A 131 10.23 -7.41 -8.37
N HIS A 132 9.70 -6.67 -9.32
CA HIS A 132 10.49 -5.71 -10.10
C HIS A 132 10.87 -4.44 -9.34
N GLN A 133 10.34 -4.18 -8.15
CA GLN A 133 10.56 -2.92 -7.42
C GLN A 133 11.94 -2.80 -6.77
N SER A 134 12.64 -3.92 -6.53
CA SER A 134 14.03 -3.93 -6.04
C SER A 134 14.65 -5.31 -6.21
N GLY A 135 15.99 -5.38 -6.24
CA GLY A 135 16.73 -6.65 -6.31
C GLY A 135 16.44 -7.58 -5.13
N THR A 136 16.22 -7.03 -3.93
CA THR A 136 15.87 -7.80 -2.73
C THR A 136 14.49 -8.45 -2.84
N ARG A 137 13.62 -7.97 -3.73
CA ARG A 137 12.27 -8.51 -3.98
C ARG A 137 12.20 -9.48 -5.17
N ALA A 138 13.32 -9.77 -5.84
CA ALA A 138 13.32 -10.65 -7.01
C ALA A 138 12.73 -12.05 -6.74
N ARG A 139 12.86 -12.55 -5.50
CA ARG A 139 12.32 -13.83 -5.03
C ARG A 139 11.06 -13.71 -4.18
N LEU A 140 10.36 -12.58 -4.25
CA LEU A 140 9.14 -12.34 -3.48
C LEU A 140 8.10 -13.43 -3.77
N ASN A 141 7.62 -14.09 -2.73
CA ASN A 141 6.53 -15.07 -2.81
C ASN A 141 5.18 -14.40 -2.58
N MET A 142 4.11 -15.06 -3.01
CA MET A 142 2.74 -14.57 -2.76
C MET A 142 2.39 -14.63 -1.28
N PHE A 143 2.90 -15.62 -0.55
CA PHE A 143 2.78 -15.76 0.89
C PHE A 143 4.17 -15.89 1.50
N GLU A 144 4.45 -15.11 2.52
CA GLU A 144 5.73 -15.08 3.24
C GLU A 144 5.49 -15.00 4.74
N ALA A 145 6.22 -15.78 5.52
CA ALA A 145 6.30 -15.55 6.95
C ALA A 145 6.93 -14.16 7.21
N GLU A 146 6.43 -13.45 8.19
CA GLU A 146 7.04 -12.20 8.64
C GLU A 146 8.15 -12.50 9.65
N ASP A 147 9.33 -11.89 9.45
CA ASP A 147 10.44 -12.06 10.39
C ASP A 147 10.04 -11.60 11.79
N ASN A 148 10.36 -12.41 12.79
CA ASN A 148 10.08 -12.16 14.23
C ASN A 148 8.60 -11.94 14.57
N SER A 149 7.68 -12.46 13.77
CA SER A 149 6.24 -12.37 13.98
C SER A 149 5.54 -13.62 13.46
N PRO A 150 4.45 -14.08 14.08
CA PRO A 150 3.65 -15.19 13.54
C PRO A 150 2.83 -14.80 12.30
N ARG A 151 2.81 -13.53 11.93
CA ARG A 151 1.99 -13.01 10.83
C ARG A 151 2.47 -13.47 9.47
N ILE A 152 1.51 -13.60 8.56
CA ILE A 152 1.77 -13.89 7.14
C ILE A 152 1.65 -12.62 6.31
N LYS A 153 2.68 -12.33 5.51
CA LYS A 153 2.64 -11.29 4.48
C LYS A 153 2.09 -11.88 3.19
N VAL A 154 1.10 -11.21 2.60
CA VAL A 154 0.46 -11.63 1.36
C VAL A 154 0.75 -10.61 0.27
N ASN A 155 1.30 -11.07 -0.86
CA ASN A 155 1.74 -10.24 -1.97
C ASN A 155 1.00 -10.62 -3.27
N PRO A 156 -0.28 -10.27 -3.44
CA PRO A 156 -1.07 -10.72 -4.60
C PRO A 156 -0.51 -10.22 -5.93
N LEU A 157 0.20 -9.09 -5.91
CA LEU A 157 0.80 -8.49 -7.10
C LEU A 157 2.27 -8.88 -7.32
N ALA A 158 2.80 -9.90 -6.62
CA ALA A 158 4.22 -10.28 -6.68
C ALA A 158 4.73 -10.46 -8.11
N LEU A 159 3.93 -11.05 -9.00
CA LEU A 159 4.28 -11.38 -10.39
C LEU A 159 3.95 -10.26 -11.40
N TRP A 160 3.31 -9.18 -10.96
CA TRP A 160 2.92 -8.09 -11.85
C TRP A 160 4.13 -7.22 -12.20
N SER A 161 4.28 -6.90 -13.48
CA SER A 161 5.23 -5.88 -13.93
C SER A 161 4.66 -4.46 -13.80
N ALA A 162 5.52 -3.45 -13.95
CA ALA A 162 5.07 -2.06 -14.02
C ALA A 162 4.09 -1.85 -15.19
N GLN A 163 4.37 -2.47 -16.34
CA GLN A 163 3.49 -2.39 -17.52
C GLN A 163 2.13 -3.05 -17.27
N ASP A 164 2.09 -4.22 -16.61
CA ASP A 164 0.84 -4.90 -16.26
C ASP A 164 -0.02 -4.02 -15.34
N THR A 165 0.61 -3.39 -14.35
CA THR A 165 -0.04 -2.47 -13.42
C THR A 165 -0.64 -1.25 -14.14
N GLN A 166 0.16 -0.59 -14.99
CA GLN A 166 -0.29 0.56 -15.77
C GLN A 166 -1.42 0.21 -16.73
N ARG A 167 -1.30 -0.93 -17.42
CA ARG A 167 -2.31 -1.41 -18.33
C ARG A 167 -3.63 -1.72 -17.63
N PHE A 168 -3.57 -2.41 -16.50
CA PHE A 168 -4.75 -2.69 -15.69
C PHE A 168 -5.47 -1.39 -15.27
N MET A 169 -4.71 -0.39 -14.80
CA MET A 169 -5.29 0.91 -14.45
C MET A 169 -5.99 1.59 -15.63
N GLN A 170 -5.41 1.50 -16.83
CA GLN A 170 -6.00 2.06 -18.05
C GLN A 170 -7.27 1.30 -18.46
N ASP A 171 -7.20 -0.03 -18.56
CA ASP A 171 -8.30 -0.88 -19.01
C ASP A 171 -9.51 -0.84 -18.06
N THR A 172 -9.26 -0.63 -16.76
CA THR A 172 -10.29 -0.51 -15.73
C THR A 172 -10.64 0.93 -15.34
N GLN A 173 -10.05 1.91 -16.01
CA GLN A 173 -10.28 3.36 -15.81
C GLN A 173 -10.10 3.81 -14.34
N LEU A 174 -9.12 3.22 -13.64
CA LEU A 174 -8.83 3.60 -12.26
C LEU A 174 -8.20 5.00 -12.19
N PRO A 175 -8.57 5.82 -11.22
CA PRO A 175 -8.01 7.17 -11.09
C PRO A 175 -6.53 7.08 -10.74
N ARG A 176 -5.71 7.87 -11.40
CA ARG A 176 -4.30 8.05 -11.04
C ARG A 176 -4.16 9.03 -9.89
N HIS A 177 -3.12 8.83 -9.08
CA HIS A 177 -2.75 9.81 -8.07
C HIS A 177 -2.35 11.14 -8.75
N PRO A 178 -2.85 12.31 -8.28
CA PRO A 178 -2.63 13.60 -8.94
C PRO A 178 -1.15 13.96 -9.14
N LEU A 179 -0.29 13.58 -8.20
CA LEU A 179 1.14 13.86 -8.27
C LEU A 179 1.88 13.10 -9.38
N VAL A 180 1.31 12.00 -9.91
CA VAL A 180 1.91 11.29 -11.06
C VAL A 180 2.01 12.20 -12.27
N ALA A 181 0.98 13.02 -12.54
CA ALA A 181 1.02 14.00 -13.62
C ALA A 181 1.99 15.16 -13.37
N LYS A 182 2.44 15.32 -12.11
CA LYS A 182 3.45 16.32 -11.70
C LYS A 182 4.87 15.74 -11.65
N GLY A 183 5.10 14.55 -12.23
CA GLY A 183 6.41 13.90 -12.32
C GLY A 183 6.82 13.08 -11.10
N TYR A 184 5.90 12.68 -10.23
CA TYR A 184 6.18 11.83 -9.07
C TYR A 184 5.85 10.35 -9.37
N PRO A 185 6.83 9.51 -9.73
CA PRO A 185 6.59 8.09 -10.03
C PRO A 185 6.34 7.24 -8.79
N SER A 186 6.81 7.71 -7.64
CA SER A 186 6.61 7.11 -6.31
C SER A 186 6.26 8.22 -5.34
N ILE A 187 5.30 7.97 -4.45
CA ILE A 187 4.72 8.98 -3.57
C ILE A 187 4.76 8.46 -2.13
N GLY A 188 5.45 9.20 -1.28
CA GLY A 188 5.55 9.00 0.16
C GLY A 188 5.29 10.30 0.91
N CYS A 189 6.04 10.56 2.00
CA CYS A 189 5.97 11.82 2.73
C CYS A 189 6.46 12.99 1.86
N ALA A 190 5.83 14.14 1.95
CA ALA A 190 6.16 15.33 1.16
C ALA A 190 7.62 15.77 1.30
N PRO A 191 8.21 15.82 2.51
CA PRO A 191 9.60 16.23 2.65
C PRO A 191 10.63 15.21 2.12
N CYS A 192 10.20 13.95 1.90
CA CYS A 192 11.08 12.85 1.48
C CYS A 192 10.86 12.42 0.02
N THR A 193 9.98 13.09 -0.71
CA THR A 193 9.60 12.70 -2.07
C THR A 193 9.83 13.85 -3.02
N THR A 194 10.60 13.61 -4.08
CA THR A 194 10.90 14.60 -5.12
C THR A 194 10.42 14.10 -6.49
N PRO A 195 10.01 15.02 -7.39
CA PRO A 195 9.70 14.65 -8.76
C PRO A 195 10.98 14.23 -9.49
N VAL A 196 10.85 13.30 -10.43
CA VAL A 196 11.94 12.98 -11.36
C VAL A 196 11.95 14.06 -12.43
N LYS A 197 13.09 14.72 -12.60
CA LYS A 197 13.32 15.63 -13.73
C LYS A 197 13.53 14.77 -14.98
N GLU A 198 12.77 15.08 -16.04
CA GLU A 198 13.06 14.57 -17.37
C GLU A 198 14.44 15.00 -17.87
#